data_b03fcb832c741e6d70dbd24aca57da5f
#
_entry.id   b03fcb832c741e6d70dbd24aca57da5f
#
_cell.length_a   1.000
_cell.length_b   1.000
_cell.length_c   1.000
_cell.angle_alpha   90.00
_cell.angle_beta   90.00
_cell.angle_gamma   90.00
#
_symmetry.space_group_name_H-M   'P 1'
#
loop_
_entity.id
_entity.type
_entity.pdbx_description
1 polymer ?
#
loop_
_entity_poly.entity_id
_entity_poly.type
_entity_poly.pdbx_seq_one_letter_code
_entity_poly.pdbx_strand_id
1 'polypeptide(L)'
;MKDKAHTYKPIACHLHDHIESSIVKKQRVHLTYDDPDTGKTISCNTLLTDWYVKEGAEYVVLDNHKHLRLDYLRAFHVIED
;
A
#
# COMPACT_ATOMS: atom_id res chain seq x y z
N MET A 1 6.35 20.53 -14.78
CA MET A 1 6.59 20.04 -14.77
C MET A 1 6.79 19.08 -14.60
N LYS A 2 7.03 18.67 -14.37
CA LYS A 2 7.20 17.88 -14.22
C LYS A 2 7.84 17.03 -14.10
N ASP A 3 8.00 16.83 -13.69
CA ASP A 3 8.76 16.02 -13.35
C ASP A 3 8.80 14.73 -13.74
N LYS A 4 9.16 14.33 -14.35
CA LYS A 4 9.10 13.26 -14.91
C LYS A 4 10.15 12.32 -14.75
N ALA A 5 11.18 12.39 -14.21
CA ALA A 5 12.29 11.49 -14.02
C ALA A 5 12.14 10.60 -12.78
N HIS A 6 10.97 10.57 -12.20
CA HIS A 6 10.77 9.81 -10.97
C HIS A 6 10.69 8.33 -11.24
N THR A 7 11.43 7.54 -10.47
CA THR A 7 11.33 6.09 -10.53
C THR A 7 10.20 5.57 -9.66
N TYR A 8 9.80 6.34 -8.64
CA TYR A 8 8.68 5.99 -7.79
C TYR A 8 7.51 6.92 -8.11
N LYS A 9 6.35 6.32 -8.30
CA LYS A 9 5.15 7.08 -8.63
C LYS A 9 4.30 7.22 -7.38
N PRO A 10 4.13 8.44 -6.86
CA PRO A 10 3.34 8.63 -5.63
C PRO A 10 1.89 8.22 -5.85
N ILE A 11 1.27 7.70 -4.80
CA ILE A 11 -0.15 7.37 -4.85
C ILE A 11 -0.97 8.63 -4.70
N ALA A 12 -2.25 8.55 -5.10
CA ALA A 12 -3.16 9.67 -4.99
C ALA A 12 -3.39 10.03 -3.52
N CYS A 13 -3.60 11.31 -3.24
CA CYS A 13 -3.77 11.78 -1.86
C CYS A 13 -4.92 11.10 -1.15
N HIS A 14 -6.06 10.95 -1.84
CA HIS A 14 -7.21 10.33 -1.18
C HIS A 14 -6.96 8.87 -0.84
N LEU A 15 -6.18 8.16 -1.66
CA LEU A 15 -5.81 6.79 -1.33
C LEU A 15 -4.91 6.76 -0.11
N HIS A 16 -3.99 7.70 -0.01
CA HIS A 16 -3.11 7.82 1.13
C HIS A 16 -3.92 8.02 2.41
N ASP A 17 -4.94 8.89 2.37
CA ASP A 17 -5.80 9.13 3.52
C ASP A 17 -6.55 7.86 3.92
N HIS A 18 -7.03 7.09 2.96
CA HIS A 18 -7.72 5.83 3.25
C HIS A 18 -6.79 4.83 3.91
N ILE A 19 -5.56 4.77 3.46
CA ILE A 19 -4.57 3.86 4.05
C ILE A 19 -4.30 4.27 5.49
N GLU A 20 -4.05 5.55 5.74
CA GLU A 20 -3.79 6.02 7.10
C GLU A 20 -4.98 5.77 8.01
N SER A 21 -6.17 6.05 7.52
CA SER A 21 -7.40 5.85 8.30
C SER A 21 -7.57 4.38 8.66
N SER A 22 -7.29 3.48 7.73
CA SER A 22 -7.44 2.05 7.99
C SER A 22 -6.46 1.57 9.06
N ILE A 23 -5.25 2.15 9.11
CA ILE A 23 -4.28 1.80 10.13
C ILE A 23 -4.76 2.28 11.49
N VAL A 24 -5.18 3.54 11.59
CA VAL A 24 -5.60 4.13 12.86
C VAL A 24 -6.84 3.41 13.40
N LYS A 25 -7.78 3.12 12.53
CA LYS A 25 -9.04 2.50 12.94
C LYS A 25 -8.96 0.98 13.02
N LYS A 26 -7.82 0.41 12.62
CA LYS A 26 -7.60 -1.04 12.64
C LYS A 26 -8.65 -1.78 11.83
N GLN A 27 -8.91 -1.27 10.63
CA GLN A 27 -9.89 -1.85 9.72
C GLN A 27 -9.21 -2.85 8.80
N ARG A 28 -9.91 -3.95 8.54
CA ARG A 28 -9.41 -4.92 7.57
C ARG A 28 -9.53 -4.33 6.16
N VAL A 29 -8.56 -4.66 5.33
CA VAL A 29 -8.53 -4.15 3.97
C VAL A 29 -8.29 -5.30 3.00
N HIS A 30 -8.75 -5.11 1.78
CA HIS A 30 -8.45 -6.02 0.67
C HIS A 30 -7.43 -5.34 -0.22
N LEU A 31 -6.32 -6.02 -0.48
CA LEU A 31 -5.24 -5.52 -1.31
C LEU A 31 -5.02 -6.41 -2.51
N THR A 32 -4.72 -5.82 -3.64
CA THR A 32 -4.19 -6.52 -4.79
C THR A 32 -2.90 -5.83 -5.19
N TYR A 33 -1.83 -6.57 -5.29
CA TYR A 33 -0.52 -5.99 -5.58
C TYR A 33 0.32 -6.94 -6.42
N ASP A 34 1.33 -6.38 -7.07
CA ASP A 34 2.30 -7.16 -7.82
C ASP A 34 3.45 -7.52 -6.89
N ASP A 35 3.71 -8.81 -6.75
CA ASP A 35 4.79 -9.28 -5.90
C ASP A 35 6.10 -9.24 -6.70
N PRO A 36 7.06 -8.40 -6.28
CA PRO A 36 8.31 -8.28 -7.05
C PRO A 36 9.16 -9.55 -7.00
N ASP A 37 8.98 -10.38 -5.97
CA ASP A 37 9.78 -11.58 -5.82
C ASP A 37 9.36 -12.69 -6.79
N THR A 38 8.06 -12.79 -7.06
CA THR A 38 7.54 -13.85 -7.91
C THR A 38 7.04 -13.34 -9.25
N GLY A 39 6.81 -12.03 -9.37
CA GLY A 39 6.23 -11.44 -10.58
C GLY A 39 4.75 -11.70 -10.73
N LYS A 40 4.10 -12.20 -9.69
CA LYS A 40 2.68 -12.54 -9.74
C LYS A 40 1.84 -11.47 -9.06
N THR A 41 0.59 -11.34 -9.50
CA THR A 41 -0.37 -10.47 -8.85
C THR A 41 -1.06 -11.24 -7.74
N ILE A 42 -1.03 -10.70 -6.54
CA ILE A 42 -1.53 -11.36 -5.34
C ILE A 42 -2.65 -10.51 -4.74
N SER A 43 -3.73 -11.17 -4.33
CA SER A 43 -4.81 -10.52 -3.60
C SER A 43 -4.93 -11.13 -2.22
N CYS A 44 -5.15 -10.29 -1.22
CA CYS A 44 -5.31 -10.77 0.14
C CYS A 44 -6.10 -9.81 0.99
N ASN A 45 -6.67 -10.33 2.07
CA ASN A 45 -7.32 -9.53 3.10
C ASN A 45 -6.37 -9.46 4.29
N THR A 46 -6.15 -8.27 4.80
CA THR A 46 -5.16 -8.07 5.86
C THR A 46 -5.48 -6.83 6.66
N LEU A 47 -4.74 -6.65 7.76
CA LEU A 47 -4.71 -5.40 8.49
C LEU A 47 -3.38 -4.73 8.19
N LEU A 48 -3.43 -3.43 8.00
CA LEU A 48 -2.20 -2.64 7.89
C LEU A 48 -1.83 -2.15 9.27
N THR A 49 -0.60 -2.39 9.67
CA THR A 49 -0.15 -2.07 11.03
C THR A 49 0.73 -0.84 11.09
N ASP A 50 1.30 -0.43 9.96
CA ASP A 50 2.18 0.72 9.94
C ASP A 50 2.35 1.23 8.51
N TRP A 51 2.85 2.44 8.39
CA TRP A 51 3.18 3.09 7.13
C TRP A 51 4.43 3.92 7.34
N TYR A 52 5.34 3.89 6.39
CA TYR A 52 6.58 4.65 6.52
C TYR A 52 7.14 5.00 5.15
N VAL A 53 8.07 5.93 5.15
CA VAL A 53 8.78 6.36 3.94
C VAL A 53 10.25 5.99 4.10
N LYS A 54 10.82 5.39 3.06
CA LYS A 54 12.23 5.06 3.05
C LYS A 54 12.78 5.32 1.67
N GLU A 55 13.82 6.14 1.60
CA GLU A 55 14.50 6.45 0.34
C GLU A 55 13.53 6.96 -0.72
N GLY A 56 12.58 7.78 -0.30
CA GLY A 56 11.63 8.38 -1.22
C GLY A 56 10.47 7.51 -1.63
N ALA A 57 10.42 6.28 -1.17
CA ALA A 57 9.32 5.37 -1.48
C ALA A 57 8.46 5.13 -0.25
N GLU A 58 7.18 4.93 -0.46
CA GLU A 58 6.22 4.69 0.61
C GLU A 58 5.95 3.20 0.75
N TYR A 59 5.86 2.74 2.00
CA TYR A 59 5.64 1.34 2.33
C TYR A 59 4.54 1.21 3.36
N VAL A 60 3.83 0.10 3.31
CA VAL A 60 2.93 -0.29 4.40
C VAL A 60 3.37 -1.64 4.94
N VAL A 61 3.08 -1.89 6.21
CA VAL A 61 3.39 -3.15 6.85
C VAL A 61 2.09 -3.89 7.09
N LEU A 62 2.03 -5.12 6.62
CA LEU A 62 0.86 -5.97 6.79
C LEU A 62 0.96 -6.72 8.12
N ASP A 63 -0.14 -7.26 8.60
CA ASP A 63 -0.15 -7.91 9.91
C ASP A 63 0.66 -9.19 9.96
N ASN A 64 1.05 -9.72 8.80
CA ASN A 64 1.97 -10.86 8.75
C ASN A 64 3.43 -10.42 8.66
N HIS A 65 3.69 -9.14 8.96
CA HIS A 65 5.04 -8.54 8.95
C HIS A 65 5.63 -8.35 7.55
N LYS A 66 4.83 -8.53 6.51
CA LYS A 66 5.30 -8.25 5.16
C LYS A 66 5.30 -6.74 4.94
N HIS A 67 6.37 -6.23 4.34
CA HIS A 67 6.49 -4.82 3.96
C HIS A 67 6.19 -4.71 2.48
N LEU A 68 5.24 -3.86 2.14
CA LEU A 68 4.80 -3.69 0.75
C LEU A 68 5.05 -2.26 0.30
N ARG A 69 5.80 -2.12 -0.78
CA ARG A 69 6.02 -0.82 -1.39
C ARG A 69 4.76 -0.44 -2.15
N LEU A 70 4.28 0.78 -1.91
CA LEU A 70 2.95 1.16 -2.37
C LEU A 70 2.83 1.30 -3.88
N ASP A 71 3.93 1.50 -4.60
CA ASP A 71 3.83 1.58 -6.05
C ASP A 71 3.57 0.22 -6.70
N TYR A 72 3.68 -0.88 -5.94
CA TYR A 72 3.26 -2.19 -6.43
C TYR A 72 1.77 -2.45 -6.19
N LEU A 73 1.10 -1.58 -5.45
CA LEU A 73 -0.30 -1.74 -5.11
C LEU A 73 -1.17 -1.46 -6.34
N ARG A 74 -2.07 -2.39 -6.66
CA ARG A 74 -2.97 -2.23 -7.78
C ARG A 74 -4.37 -1.86 -7.35
N ALA A 75 -4.80 -2.36 -6.20
CA ALA A 75 -6.14 -2.08 -5.70
C ALA A 75 -6.14 -2.12 -4.19
N PHE A 76 -6.98 -1.30 -3.61
CA PHE A 76 -7.11 -1.19 -2.17
C PHE A 76 -8.53 -0.79 -1.83
N HIS A 77 -9.15 -1.51 -0.90
CA HIS A 77 -10.40 -1.03 -0.34
C HIS A 77 -10.58 -1.58 1.06
N VAL A 78 -11.33 -0.83 1.86
CA VAL A 78 -11.63 -1.22 3.23
C VAL A 78 -12.79 -2.22 3.20
N ILE A 79 -12.62 -3.31 3.95
CA ILE A 79 -13.67 -4.31 4.10
C ILE A 79 -14.55 -3.84 5.23
N GLU A 80 -15.82 -3.68 4.96
CA GLU A 80 -16.77 -3.26 5.97
C GLU A 80 -17.58 -4.45 6.44
N ASP A 81 -17.78 -4.48 7.73
CA ASP A 81 -18.56 -5.57 8.34
C ASP A 81 -20.04 -5.25 8.34
#